data_65e8ea278d6fb50c5ad41b5667753b24
#
_entry.id   65e8ea278d6fb50c5ad41b5667753b24
#
_cell.length_a   1.000
_cell.length_b   1.000
_cell.length_c   1.000
_cell.angle_alpha   90.00
_cell.angle_beta   90.00
_cell.angle_gamma   90.00
#
_symmetry.space_group_name_H-M   'P 1'
#
loop_
_entity.id
_entity.type
_entity.pdbx_description
1 polymer ?
#
loop_
_entity_poly.entity_id
_entity_poly.type
_entity_poly.pdbx_seq_one_letter_code
_entity_poly.pdbx_strand_id
1 'polypeptide(L)'
;EFIKDLPVEKIITGSNQIDGCVNFSTTIEGNIDTWPEQNANDEDVNVILYTSGSTGMPKGVMLTHLSVINALFGFYTFGELRGIIHQEELLDMENASILLNVPLFHVTGLITQFLLSMLAKRNIILMRKWDATEALELIAQHKVTNLSGVPAQSWDLLNHPDVDNYDLSSLTDIAAGGAARPEEQVISLNKKFNIPQSFAWGMTETTAIGTLLRGNDYLHRPNSAGLCVPDLTDIRIVDDDWNFLDTGQIGEMVFKSPTNTIGYLKNPEETEKTFKDGWLKTGDLGYLDEDGYIFIVDRKKALIIRGGENISCLEVENALDKYKGIVESCVCGIYDEKFGEVVGAYIYTEDQLDIESIKEFLSTYLANYKVPEIFKFTNKPLPRIASEKLDRVGIKELLSND
;
A
#
# COMPACT_ATOMS: atom_id res chain seq x y z
N GLU A 1 14.65 22.56 14.85
CA GLU A 1 16.10 22.83 14.63
C GLU A 1 16.53 22.57 13.20
N PHE A 2 16.12 21.49 12.53
CA PHE A 2 16.56 21.08 11.19
C PHE A 2 16.22 22.04 10.03
N ILE A 3 15.26 22.94 10.20
CA ILE A 3 14.82 23.85 9.11
C ILE A 3 15.35 25.27 9.24
N LYS A 4 16.03 25.60 10.35
CA LYS A 4 16.44 27.00 10.63
C LYS A 4 17.39 27.57 9.58
N ASP A 5 18.29 26.74 9.06
CA ASP A 5 19.37 27.17 8.17
C ASP A 5 19.08 26.94 6.67
N LEU A 6 17.86 26.50 6.33
CA LEU A 6 17.48 26.33 4.93
C LEU A 6 17.22 27.69 4.28
N PRO A 7 17.74 27.95 3.06
CA PRO A 7 17.56 29.21 2.34
C PRO A 7 16.18 29.28 1.64
N VAL A 8 15.11 29.00 2.40
CA VAL A 8 13.72 29.01 1.91
C VAL A 8 12.83 29.75 2.88
N GLU A 9 11.76 30.36 2.38
CA GLU A 9 10.72 30.90 3.25
C GLU A 9 10.04 29.75 4.01
N LYS A 10 9.90 29.92 5.32
CA LYS A 10 9.38 28.91 6.22
C LYS A 10 7.99 29.30 6.67
N ILE A 11 7.01 28.44 6.36
CA ILE A 11 5.61 28.62 6.75
C ILE A 11 5.30 27.60 7.83
N ILE A 12 4.70 28.03 8.93
CA ILE A 12 4.25 27.15 10.00
C ILE A 12 2.74 27.14 10.12
N THR A 13 2.20 26.01 10.52
CA THR A 13 0.79 25.86 10.90
C THR A 13 0.67 25.71 12.43
N GLY A 14 -0.44 26.21 12.99
CA GLY A 14 -0.72 26.12 14.42
C GLY A 14 -0.44 27.44 15.17
N SER A 15 -0.60 27.40 16.49
CA SER A 15 -0.58 28.58 17.36
C SER A 15 0.82 29.01 17.82
N ASN A 16 1.85 28.20 17.56
CA ASN A 16 3.21 28.52 18.03
C ASN A 16 3.92 29.44 17.05
N GLN A 17 4.42 30.57 17.54
CA GLN A 17 5.35 31.40 16.77
C GLN A 17 6.76 30.82 16.85
N ILE A 18 7.39 30.69 15.68
CA ILE A 18 8.78 30.26 15.56
C ILE A 18 9.54 31.39 14.85
N ASP A 19 10.64 31.84 15.43
CA ASP A 19 11.46 32.90 14.84
C ASP A 19 11.94 32.52 13.44
N GLY A 20 11.77 33.46 12.48
CA GLY A 20 12.13 33.24 11.08
C GLY A 20 11.12 32.42 10.28
N CYS A 21 9.94 32.17 10.83
CA CYS A 21 8.85 31.52 10.12
C CYS A 21 7.62 32.44 10.00
N VAL A 22 6.89 32.31 8.90
CA VAL A 22 5.62 32.99 8.66
C VAL A 22 4.48 32.07 9.07
N ASN A 23 3.44 32.57 9.72
CA ASN A 23 2.28 31.78 10.08
C ASN A 23 1.41 31.54 8.85
N PHE A 24 0.98 30.32 8.62
CA PHE A 24 0.15 29.94 7.48
C PHE A 24 -1.15 30.77 7.38
N SER A 25 -1.79 31.06 8.51
CA SER A 25 -3.02 31.89 8.53
C SER A 25 -2.81 33.28 7.96
N THR A 26 -1.62 33.90 8.17
CA THR A 26 -1.31 35.22 7.60
C THR A 26 -0.96 35.15 6.12
N THR A 27 -0.50 34.01 5.64
CA THR A 27 -0.15 33.80 4.24
C THR A 27 -1.39 33.69 3.33
N ILE A 28 -2.49 33.14 3.87
CA ILE A 28 -3.74 32.91 3.13
C ILE A 28 -4.71 34.12 3.16
N GLU A 29 -4.41 35.17 3.94
CA GLU A 29 -5.23 36.40 3.99
C GLU A 29 -5.07 37.31 2.76
N GLY A 30 -4.16 36.98 1.87
CA GLY A 30 -3.90 37.73 0.62
C GLY A 30 -4.95 37.45 -0.45
N ASN A 31 -5.32 38.51 -1.21
CA ASN A 31 -6.17 38.39 -2.40
C ASN A 31 -5.28 37.88 -3.56
N ILE A 32 -5.60 36.72 -4.12
CA ILE A 32 -4.91 36.22 -5.30
C ILE A 32 -5.69 36.67 -6.53
N ASP A 33 -5.40 37.88 -6.99
CA ASP A 33 -6.05 38.44 -8.19
C ASP A 33 -5.48 37.85 -9.50
N THR A 34 -4.29 37.29 -9.46
CA THR A 34 -3.63 36.66 -10.62
C THR A 34 -2.85 35.41 -10.21
N TRP A 35 -3.03 34.32 -10.94
CA TRP A 35 -2.15 33.15 -10.83
C TRP A 35 -0.80 33.49 -11.46
N PRO A 36 0.33 33.16 -10.84
CA PRO A 36 1.62 33.32 -11.50
C PRO A 36 1.66 32.49 -12.78
N GLU A 37 2.29 33.02 -13.82
CA GLU A 37 2.53 32.24 -15.04
C GLU A 37 3.30 30.97 -14.67
N GLN A 38 2.74 29.83 -15.08
CA GLN A 38 3.35 28.51 -14.85
C GLN A 38 4.19 28.19 -16.08
N ASN A 39 5.51 28.13 -15.92
CA ASN A 39 6.46 27.70 -16.95
C ASN A 39 7.00 26.28 -16.66
N ALA A 40 6.20 25.42 -15.99
CA ALA A 40 6.58 24.06 -15.71
C ALA A 40 6.48 23.20 -16.99
N ASN A 41 7.52 22.39 -17.24
CA ASN A 41 7.50 21.40 -18.31
C ASN A 41 7.05 20.04 -17.75
N ASP A 42 6.60 19.17 -18.62
CA ASP A 42 6.14 17.83 -18.26
C ASP A 42 7.19 17.01 -17.50
N GLU A 43 8.46 17.21 -17.83
CA GLU A 43 9.60 16.50 -17.24
C GLU A 43 10.13 17.14 -15.94
N ASP A 44 9.65 18.32 -15.57
CA ASP A 44 10.04 18.97 -14.32
C ASP A 44 9.55 18.16 -13.12
N VAL A 45 10.36 18.11 -12.06
CA VAL A 45 9.99 17.42 -10.82
C VAL A 45 8.84 18.16 -10.16
N ASN A 46 7.69 17.50 -10.06
CA ASN A 46 6.49 18.01 -9.39
C ASN A 46 6.56 17.80 -7.88
N VAL A 47 6.92 16.59 -7.46
CA VAL A 47 6.95 16.23 -6.05
C VAL A 47 8.08 15.23 -5.75
N ILE A 48 8.64 15.32 -4.55
CA ILE A 48 9.61 14.35 -4.02
C ILE A 48 8.99 13.70 -2.79
N LEU A 49 8.80 12.38 -2.85
CA LEU A 49 8.32 11.60 -1.73
C LEU A 49 9.42 10.70 -1.20
N TYR A 50 9.61 10.71 0.12
CA TYR A 50 10.59 9.87 0.75
C TYR A 50 10.01 8.50 1.10
N THR A 51 10.72 7.44 0.69
CA THR A 51 10.40 6.06 1.06
C THR A 51 11.38 5.54 2.10
N SER A 52 10.92 4.64 2.96
CA SER A 52 11.79 3.90 3.86
C SER A 52 12.65 2.93 3.02
N GLY A 53 13.84 3.35 2.64
CA GLY A 53 14.76 2.49 1.89
C GLY A 53 15.10 1.22 2.70
N SER A 54 15.20 0.10 2.00
CA SER A 54 15.64 -1.19 2.58
C SER A 54 17.06 -1.17 3.17
N THR A 55 17.81 -0.09 2.92
CA THR A 55 19.17 0.16 3.47
C THR A 55 19.13 1.01 4.74
N GLY A 56 17.95 1.30 5.30
CA GLY A 56 17.77 2.10 6.50
C GLY A 56 17.75 3.63 6.28
N MET A 57 18.28 4.12 5.16
CA MET A 57 18.21 5.55 4.83
C MET A 57 17.06 5.85 3.86
N PRO A 58 16.20 6.82 4.17
CA PRO A 58 15.12 7.20 3.27
C PRO A 58 15.63 7.67 1.91
N LYS A 59 14.94 7.28 0.82
CA LYS A 59 15.23 7.69 -0.55
C LYS A 59 14.17 8.65 -1.03
N GLY A 60 14.57 9.79 -1.59
CA GLY A 60 13.65 10.76 -2.20
C GLY A 60 13.31 10.36 -3.63
N VAL A 61 12.12 9.87 -3.86
CA VAL A 61 11.59 9.48 -5.18
C VAL A 61 11.12 10.74 -5.90
N MET A 62 11.65 11.03 -7.09
CA MET A 62 11.34 12.24 -7.87
C MET A 62 10.24 11.95 -8.88
N LEU A 63 9.05 12.49 -8.66
CA LEU A 63 7.90 12.35 -9.57
C LEU A 63 7.76 13.63 -10.42
N THR A 64 7.63 13.47 -11.74
CA THR A 64 7.45 14.58 -12.67
C THR A 64 5.99 14.99 -12.80
N HIS A 65 5.73 16.15 -13.39
CA HIS A 65 4.36 16.52 -13.78
C HIS A 65 3.74 15.46 -14.69
N LEU A 66 4.50 14.97 -15.67
CA LEU A 66 4.05 13.92 -16.58
C LEU A 66 3.64 12.64 -15.84
N SER A 67 4.47 12.15 -14.92
CA SER A 67 4.19 10.91 -14.20
C SER A 67 2.94 11.05 -13.32
N VAL A 68 2.76 12.19 -12.64
CA VAL A 68 1.59 12.47 -11.81
C VAL A 68 0.31 12.57 -12.66
N ILE A 69 0.34 13.32 -13.75
CA ILE A 69 -0.82 13.49 -14.64
C ILE A 69 -1.23 12.14 -15.24
N ASN A 70 -0.28 11.34 -15.75
CA ASN A 70 -0.58 10.02 -16.31
C ASN A 70 -1.17 9.08 -15.24
N ALA A 71 -0.66 9.10 -14.01
CA ALA A 71 -1.22 8.29 -12.94
C ALA A 71 -2.67 8.69 -12.60
N LEU A 72 -2.94 9.99 -12.48
CA LEU A 72 -4.28 10.51 -12.20
C LEU A 72 -5.28 10.12 -13.29
N PHE A 73 -4.94 10.32 -14.56
CA PHE A 73 -5.79 9.91 -15.67
C PHE A 73 -5.89 8.39 -15.79
N GLY A 74 -4.84 7.65 -15.48
CA GLY A 74 -4.87 6.19 -15.43
C GLY A 74 -5.89 5.66 -14.43
N PHE A 75 -5.87 6.15 -13.20
CA PHE A 75 -6.87 5.79 -12.19
C PHE A 75 -8.29 6.20 -12.58
N TYR A 76 -8.45 7.43 -13.08
CA TYR A 76 -9.74 7.96 -13.50
C TYR A 76 -10.33 7.14 -14.65
N THR A 77 -9.58 6.97 -15.74
CA THR A 77 -10.03 6.25 -16.94
C THR A 77 -10.28 4.77 -16.66
N PHE A 78 -9.42 4.13 -15.86
CA PHE A 78 -9.62 2.73 -15.52
C PHE A 78 -10.90 2.51 -14.70
N GLY A 79 -11.20 3.41 -13.76
CA GLY A 79 -12.45 3.38 -12.99
C GLY A 79 -13.68 3.47 -13.91
N GLU A 80 -13.68 4.41 -14.86
CA GLU A 80 -14.76 4.60 -15.82
C GLU A 80 -14.91 3.40 -16.79
N LEU A 81 -13.80 2.94 -17.38
CA LEU A 81 -13.82 1.81 -18.32
C LEU A 81 -14.36 0.53 -17.68
N ARG A 82 -13.95 0.25 -16.45
CA ARG A 82 -14.46 -0.94 -15.75
C ARG A 82 -15.93 -0.84 -15.43
N GLY A 83 -16.43 0.31 -15.03
CA GLY A 83 -17.86 0.54 -14.86
C GLY A 83 -18.64 0.22 -16.15
N ILE A 84 -18.13 0.65 -17.29
CA ILE A 84 -18.76 0.37 -18.61
C ILE A 84 -18.67 -1.12 -18.96
N ILE A 85 -17.50 -1.76 -18.81
CA ILE A 85 -17.28 -3.16 -19.18
C ILE A 85 -18.16 -4.10 -18.34
N HIS A 86 -18.24 -3.86 -17.03
CA HIS A 86 -18.98 -4.72 -16.09
C HIS A 86 -20.45 -4.31 -15.91
N GLN A 87 -20.93 -3.29 -16.64
CA GLN A 87 -22.28 -2.74 -16.51
C GLN A 87 -22.60 -2.34 -15.05
N GLU A 88 -21.59 -1.98 -14.30
CA GLU A 88 -21.76 -1.39 -12.97
C GLU A 88 -22.34 0.02 -13.15
N GLU A 89 -23.17 0.46 -12.20
CA GLU A 89 -23.59 1.87 -12.20
C GLU A 89 -22.34 2.76 -12.11
N LEU A 90 -22.20 3.66 -13.08
CA LEU A 90 -21.13 4.66 -13.05
C LEU A 90 -21.27 5.46 -11.76
N LEU A 91 -20.15 5.68 -11.09
CA LEU A 91 -20.14 6.47 -9.86
C LEU A 91 -20.81 7.83 -10.13
N ASP A 92 -21.80 8.19 -9.32
CA ASP A 92 -22.34 9.54 -9.33
C ASP A 92 -21.24 10.51 -8.86
N MET A 93 -20.54 11.10 -9.84
CA MET A 93 -19.40 11.94 -9.59
C MET A 93 -19.76 13.26 -8.88
N GLU A 94 -21.03 13.73 -9.02
CA GLU A 94 -21.48 14.95 -8.36
C GLU A 94 -21.61 14.79 -6.85
N ASN A 95 -21.92 13.58 -6.37
CA ASN A 95 -22.06 13.25 -4.96
C ASN A 95 -20.93 12.38 -4.42
N ALA A 96 -19.93 12.07 -5.25
CA ALA A 96 -18.81 11.26 -4.82
C ALA A 96 -18.01 11.95 -3.71
N SER A 97 -17.65 11.18 -2.69
CA SER A 97 -16.86 11.65 -1.56
C SER A 97 -15.87 10.60 -1.11
N ILE A 98 -14.75 11.04 -0.56
CA ILE A 98 -13.70 10.15 -0.06
C ILE A 98 -13.32 10.55 1.37
N LEU A 99 -13.05 9.54 2.20
CA LEU A 99 -12.38 9.75 3.47
C LEU A 99 -10.86 9.79 3.22
N LEU A 100 -10.25 10.96 3.40
CA LEU A 100 -8.79 11.12 3.30
C LEU A 100 -8.18 10.75 4.66
N ASN A 101 -7.77 9.50 4.78
CA ASN A 101 -7.28 8.85 5.99
C ASN A 101 -5.81 8.39 5.90
N VAL A 102 -5.18 8.58 4.73
CA VAL A 102 -3.76 8.28 4.52
C VAL A 102 -2.97 9.59 4.44
N PRO A 103 -1.80 9.71 5.12
CA PRO A 103 -1.03 10.94 5.11
C PRO A 103 -0.59 11.40 3.71
N LEU A 104 -0.59 12.73 3.47
CA LEU A 104 -0.20 13.32 2.19
C LEU A 104 1.30 13.19 1.85
N PHE A 105 2.13 12.85 2.82
CA PHE A 105 3.54 12.52 2.56
C PHE A 105 3.72 11.11 1.96
N HIS A 106 2.64 10.34 1.85
CA HIS A 106 2.60 9.03 1.19
C HIS A 106 1.90 9.13 -0.16
N VAL A 107 2.41 8.42 -1.17
CA VAL A 107 1.88 8.45 -2.54
C VAL A 107 0.39 8.09 -2.61
N THR A 108 -0.09 7.16 -1.79
CA THR A 108 -1.52 6.83 -1.71
C THR A 108 -2.34 8.04 -1.27
N GLY A 109 -1.97 8.69 -0.17
CA GLY A 109 -2.69 9.88 0.32
C GLY A 109 -2.66 11.03 -0.69
N LEU A 110 -1.48 11.35 -1.23
CA LEU A 110 -1.32 12.48 -2.14
C LEU A 110 -1.98 12.23 -3.49
N ILE A 111 -1.65 11.12 -4.15
CA ILE A 111 -2.08 10.86 -5.54
C ILE A 111 -3.50 10.30 -5.57
N THR A 112 -3.77 9.19 -4.86
CA THR A 112 -5.03 8.46 -5.04
C THR A 112 -6.19 9.03 -4.23
N GLN A 113 -5.92 9.65 -3.08
CA GLN A 113 -6.98 10.26 -2.28
C GLN A 113 -7.13 11.75 -2.55
N PHE A 114 -6.06 12.52 -2.53
CA PHE A 114 -6.16 13.98 -2.62
C PHE A 114 -6.24 14.47 -4.08
N LEU A 115 -5.18 14.28 -4.89
CA LEU A 115 -5.13 14.84 -6.24
C LEU A 115 -6.15 14.20 -7.18
N LEU A 116 -6.37 12.89 -7.09
CA LEU A 116 -7.41 12.22 -7.87
C LEU A 116 -8.81 12.73 -7.50
N SER A 117 -9.06 13.04 -6.23
CA SER A 117 -10.35 13.61 -5.83
C SER A 117 -10.54 15.03 -6.34
N MET A 118 -9.48 15.82 -6.41
CA MET A 118 -9.55 17.14 -7.04
C MET A 118 -9.84 17.05 -8.55
N LEU A 119 -9.19 16.13 -9.26
CA LEU A 119 -9.47 15.88 -10.68
C LEU A 119 -10.92 15.40 -10.89
N ALA A 120 -11.38 14.48 -10.07
CA ALA A 120 -12.71 13.88 -10.14
C ALA A 120 -13.81 14.72 -9.45
N LYS A 121 -13.48 15.90 -8.91
CA LYS A 121 -14.39 16.83 -8.20
C LYS A 121 -15.14 16.17 -7.02
N ARG A 122 -14.50 15.22 -6.34
CA ARG A 122 -15.06 14.55 -5.16
C ARG A 122 -15.00 15.45 -3.93
N ASN A 123 -15.96 15.32 -3.04
CA ASN A 123 -15.87 15.90 -1.70
C ASN A 123 -14.81 15.16 -0.89
N ILE A 124 -13.89 15.89 -0.26
CA ILE A 124 -12.82 15.32 0.54
C ILE A 124 -13.13 15.55 2.01
N ILE A 125 -13.37 14.46 2.75
CA ILE A 125 -13.54 14.46 4.20
C ILE A 125 -12.18 14.14 4.82
N LEU A 126 -11.63 15.07 5.60
CA LEU A 126 -10.29 14.96 6.17
C LEU A 126 -10.34 14.25 7.51
N MET A 127 -9.49 13.26 7.68
CA MET A 127 -9.24 12.59 8.93
C MET A 127 -7.78 12.82 9.36
N ARG A 128 -7.55 13.30 10.58
CA ARG A 128 -6.20 13.66 11.02
C ARG A 128 -5.31 12.44 11.25
N LYS A 129 -5.86 11.40 11.83
CA LYS A 129 -5.19 10.14 12.17
C LYS A 129 -6.24 9.04 12.09
N TRP A 130 -5.83 7.86 11.65
CA TRP A 130 -6.75 6.72 11.61
C TRP A 130 -7.27 6.38 13.01
N ASP A 131 -8.59 6.33 13.11
CA ASP A 131 -9.37 5.82 14.23
C ASP A 131 -10.66 5.23 13.67
N ALA A 132 -10.94 3.96 13.97
CA ALA A 132 -12.07 3.25 13.35
C ALA A 132 -13.42 3.83 13.76
N THR A 133 -13.56 4.29 15.01
CA THR A 133 -14.81 4.93 15.51
C THR A 133 -15.05 6.24 14.78
N GLU A 134 -14.04 7.12 14.72
CA GLU A 134 -14.13 8.40 13.99
C GLU A 134 -14.41 8.16 12.51
N ALA A 135 -13.81 7.13 11.89
CA ALA A 135 -14.07 6.79 10.51
C ALA A 135 -15.54 6.38 10.28
N LEU A 136 -16.11 5.54 11.14
CA LEU A 136 -17.52 5.15 11.07
C LEU A 136 -18.46 6.35 11.22
N GLU A 137 -18.17 7.25 12.16
CA GLU A 137 -18.92 8.50 12.37
C GLU A 137 -18.87 9.39 11.13
N LEU A 138 -17.68 9.65 10.58
CA LEU A 138 -17.49 10.49 9.40
C LEU A 138 -18.17 9.90 8.16
N ILE A 139 -18.08 8.58 7.95
CA ILE A 139 -18.75 7.89 6.84
C ILE A 139 -20.27 8.06 6.94
N ALA A 140 -20.84 7.80 8.10
CA ALA A 140 -22.28 7.92 8.31
C ALA A 140 -22.77 9.36 8.20
N GLN A 141 -22.06 10.32 8.81
CA GLN A 141 -22.43 11.73 8.85
C GLN A 141 -22.32 12.41 7.48
N HIS A 142 -21.22 12.17 6.76
CA HIS A 142 -20.93 12.86 5.49
C HIS A 142 -21.30 12.04 4.26
N LYS A 143 -21.90 10.86 4.44
CA LYS A 143 -22.28 9.96 3.35
C LYS A 143 -21.11 9.67 2.42
N VAL A 144 -19.97 9.29 3.02
CA VAL A 144 -18.76 8.95 2.28
C VAL A 144 -19.05 7.80 1.32
N THR A 145 -18.62 7.94 0.06
CA THR A 145 -18.85 6.93 -0.98
C THR A 145 -17.64 6.01 -1.19
N ASN A 146 -16.43 6.52 -0.95
CA ASN A 146 -15.21 5.76 -1.16
C ASN A 146 -14.36 5.72 0.11
N LEU A 147 -14.03 4.53 0.54
CA LEU A 147 -13.02 4.28 1.56
C LEU A 147 -11.81 3.63 0.88
N SER A 148 -10.64 4.25 1.00
CA SER A 148 -9.40 3.74 0.43
C SER A 148 -8.29 3.81 1.46
N GLY A 149 -7.42 2.80 1.51
CA GLY A 149 -6.30 2.79 2.44
C GLY A 149 -5.52 1.49 2.46
N VAL A 150 -4.90 1.18 3.58
CA VAL A 150 -4.26 -0.13 3.78
C VAL A 150 -5.29 -1.17 4.24
N PRO A 151 -5.09 -2.48 3.98
CA PRO A 151 -6.03 -3.54 4.36
C PRO A 151 -6.45 -3.53 5.81
N ALA A 152 -5.53 -3.20 6.74
CA ALA A 152 -5.82 -3.10 8.16
C ALA A 152 -6.95 -2.13 8.50
N GLN A 153 -7.04 -1.00 7.81
CA GLN A 153 -8.08 -0.01 8.08
C GLN A 153 -9.49 -0.53 7.78
N SER A 154 -9.67 -1.22 6.65
CA SER A 154 -10.96 -1.87 6.36
C SER A 154 -11.24 -3.06 7.29
N TRP A 155 -10.21 -3.72 7.78
CA TRP A 155 -10.32 -4.79 8.77
C TRP A 155 -10.74 -4.26 10.14
N ASP A 156 -10.20 -3.12 10.56
CA ASP A 156 -10.60 -2.44 11.80
C ASP A 156 -12.09 -2.08 11.77
N LEU A 157 -12.60 -1.57 10.62
CA LEU A 157 -14.03 -1.28 10.48
C LEU A 157 -14.89 -2.54 10.51
N LEU A 158 -14.47 -3.62 9.82
CA LEU A 158 -15.20 -4.88 9.79
C LEU A 158 -15.41 -5.46 11.19
N ASN A 159 -14.37 -5.37 12.03
CA ASN A 159 -14.34 -5.95 13.37
C ASN A 159 -14.73 -4.95 14.47
N HIS A 160 -15.12 -3.72 14.12
CA HIS A 160 -15.54 -2.75 15.12
C HIS A 160 -16.82 -3.23 15.82
N PRO A 161 -16.86 -3.25 17.18
CA PRO A 161 -18.00 -3.78 17.92
C PRO A 161 -19.32 -3.08 17.60
N ASP A 162 -19.27 -1.79 17.27
CA ASP A 162 -20.44 -0.96 16.99
C ASP A 162 -20.69 -0.74 15.50
N VAL A 163 -20.04 -1.45 14.60
CA VAL A 163 -20.15 -1.22 13.14
C VAL A 163 -21.59 -1.25 12.64
N ASP A 164 -22.44 -2.09 13.22
CA ASP A 164 -23.86 -2.24 12.85
C ASP A 164 -24.72 -1.06 13.33
N ASN A 165 -24.19 -0.18 14.18
CA ASN A 165 -24.89 1.02 14.66
C ASN A 165 -24.73 2.21 13.71
N TYR A 166 -23.87 2.11 12.70
CA TYR A 166 -23.58 3.19 11.75
C TYR A 166 -24.18 2.91 10.37
N ASP A 167 -24.72 3.95 9.74
CA ASP A 167 -25.22 3.86 8.37
C ASP A 167 -24.06 3.99 7.35
N LEU A 168 -23.63 2.85 6.83
CA LEU A 168 -22.56 2.75 5.82
C LEU A 168 -23.10 2.54 4.40
N SER A 169 -24.41 2.70 4.19
CA SER A 169 -25.08 2.45 2.89
C SER A 169 -24.63 3.37 1.76
N SER A 170 -23.96 4.48 2.10
CA SER A 170 -23.37 5.39 1.10
C SER A 170 -22.08 4.84 0.46
N LEU A 171 -21.39 3.89 1.09
CA LEU A 171 -20.15 3.32 0.53
C LEU A 171 -20.44 2.52 -0.75
N THR A 172 -19.75 2.88 -1.82
CA THR A 172 -19.83 2.22 -3.14
C THR A 172 -18.56 1.45 -3.48
N ASP A 173 -17.46 1.70 -2.74
CA ASP A 173 -16.19 1.02 -2.93
C ASP A 173 -15.34 1.02 -1.65
N ILE A 174 -14.73 -0.13 -1.36
CA ILE A 174 -13.75 -0.29 -0.30
C ILE A 174 -12.43 -0.74 -0.94
N ALA A 175 -11.58 0.24 -1.22
CA ALA A 175 -10.31 0.03 -1.88
C ALA A 175 -9.16 -0.24 -0.89
N ALA A 176 -8.24 -1.09 -1.28
CA ALA A 176 -6.99 -1.29 -0.56
C ALA A 176 -5.78 -1.26 -1.49
N GLY A 177 -4.64 -0.88 -0.91
CA GLY A 177 -3.36 -0.90 -1.60
C GLY A 177 -2.20 -0.73 -0.63
N GLY A 178 -0.98 -0.82 -1.16
CA GLY A 178 0.23 -0.60 -0.38
C GLY A 178 0.65 -1.74 0.56
N ALA A 179 -0.19 -2.75 0.75
CA ALA A 179 0.11 -4.02 1.42
C ALA A 179 -0.79 -5.12 0.83
N ALA A 180 -0.39 -6.37 0.95
CA ALA A 180 -1.23 -7.50 0.57
C ALA A 180 -2.48 -7.55 1.49
N ARG A 181 -3.62 -7.92 0.91
CA ARG A 181 -4.85 -8.17 1.68
C ARG A 181 -5.06 -9.68 1.74
N PRO A 182 -5.17 -10.27 2.96
CA PRO A 182 -5.51 -11.68 3.09
C PRO A 182 -6.84 -12.04 2.41
N GLU A 183 -6.90 -13.22 1.79
CA GLU A 183 -8.09 -13.73 1.10
C GLU A 183 -9.33 -13.71 2.00
N GLU A 184 -9.17 -14.16 3.26
CA GLU A 184 -10.24 -14.20 4.24
C GLU A 184 -10.84 -12.81 4.53
N GLN A 185 -10.03 -11.74 4.45
CA GLN A 185 -10.52 -10.36 4.60
C GLN A 185 -11.40 -9.97 3.42
N VAL A 186 -11.03 -10.33 2.18
CA VAL A 186 -11.84 -10.04 0.98
C VAL A 186 -13.21 -10.70 1.11
N ILE A 187 -13.23 -11.98 1.48
CA ILE A 187 -14.47 -12.76 1.66
C ILE A 187 -15.33 -12.17 2.78
N SER A 188 -14.73 -11.88 3.93
CA SER A 188 -15.43 -11.37 5.11
C SER A 188 -16.03 -9.97 4.89
N LEU A 189 -15.27 -9.06 4.25
CA LEU A 189 -15.75 -7.72 3.89
C LEU A 189 -16.92 -7.80 2.91
N ASN A 190 -16.84 -8.67 1.90
CA ASN A 190 -17.94 -8.86 0.95
C ASN A 190 -19.18 -9.42 1.63
N LYS A 191 -19.02 -10.41 2.50
CA LYS A 191 -20.13 -11.01 3.25
C LYS A 191 -20.82 -10.02 4.18
N LYS A 192 -20.04 -9.16 4.85
CA LYS A 192 -20.57 -8.20 5.84
C LYS A 192 -21.24 -7.00 5.18
N PHE A 193 -20.56 -6.37 4.24
CA PHE A 193 -20.99 -5.08 3.69
C PHE A 193 -21.68 -5.20 2.34
N ASN A 194 -21.40 -6.27 1.58
CA ASN A 194 -21.88 -6.44 0.20
C ASN A 194 -21.58 -5.24 -0.71
N ILE A 195 -20.42 -4.63 -0.48
CA ILE A 195 -19.92 -3.46 -1.23
C ILE A 195 -18.80 -3.94 -2.14
N PRO A 196 -18.72 -3.45 -3.40
CA PRO A 196 -17.60 -3.73 -4.27
C PRO A 196 -16.28 -3.38 -3.59
N GLN A 197 -15.31 -4.26 -3.73
CA GLN A 197 -13.96 -4.05 -3.22
C GLN A 197 -13.00 -3.85 -4.37
N SER A 198 -12.01 -2.99 -4.15
CA SER A 198 -10.92 -2.75 -5.09
C SER A 198 -9.58 -3.03 -4.44
N PHE A 199 -8.64 -3.47 -5.26
CA PHE A 199 -7.25 -3.60 -4.87
C PHE A 199 -6.36 -2.96 -5.94
N ALA A 200 -5.35 -2.22 -5.49
CA ALA A 200 -4.34 -1.64 -6.36
C ALA A 200 -2.95 -2.00 -5.86
N TRP A 201 -2.12 -2.57 -6.73
CA TRP A 201 -0.70 -2.65 -6.49
C TRP A 201 0.01 -1.49 -7.19
N GLY A 202 0.92 -0.89 -6.47
CA GLY A 202 1.77 0.19 -6.94
C GLY A 202 2.74 0.61 -5.84
N MET A 203 3.71 1.41 -6.20
CA MET A 203 4.74 1.90 -5.29
C MET A 203 4.97 3.40 -5.52
N THR A 204 5.75 4.03 -4.67
CA THR A 204 6.06 5.46 -4.84
C THR A 204 6.74 5.72 -6.19
N GLU A 205 7.61 4.82 -6.59
CA GLU A 205 8.37 4.87 -7.84
C GLU A 205 7.51 4.71 -9.11
N THR A 206 6.27 4.17 -8.99
CA THR A 206 5.29 4.07 -10.09
C THR A 206 4.16 5.10 -9.98
N THR A 207 4.32 6.12 -9.13
CA THR A 207 3.31 7.14 -8.84
C THR A 207 1.97 6.51 -8.38
N ALA A 208 2.04 5.50 -7.50
CA ALA A 208 0.96 4.71 -6.94
C ALA A 208 0.22 3.77 -7.90
N ILE A 209 0.36 3.90 -9.21
CA ILE A 209 -0.35 3.07 -10.17
C ILE A 209 0.55 1.95 -10.72
N GLY A 210 0.00 0.77 -10.81
CA GLY A 210 0.64 -0.42 -11.39
C GLY A 210 -0.44 -1.34 -11.94
N THR A 211 -1.10 -2.06 -11.05
CA THR A 211 -2.21 -2.95 -11.41
C THR A 211 -3.45 -2.63 -10.62
N LEU A 212 -4.59 -3.02 -11.14
CA LEU A 212 -5.88 -2.78 -10.53
C LEU A 212 -6.77 -4.02 -10.64
N LEU A 213 -7.57 -4.25 -9.59
CA LEU A 213 -8.54 -5.34 -9.50
C LEU A 213 -9.77 -4.85 -8.75
N ARG A 214 -11.00 -5.24 -9.18
CA ARG A 214 -12.23 -4.75 -8.56
C ARG A 214 -13.39 -5.75 -8.67
N GLY A 215 -14.32 -5.63 -7.72
CA GLY A 215 -15.61 -6.27 -7.74
C GLY A 215 -15.53 -7.79 -7.86
N ASN A 216 -16.29 -8.37 -8.80
CA ASN A 216 -16.34 -9.82 -8.97
C ASN A 216 -15.00 -10.43 -9.37
N ASP A 217 -14.17 -9.74 -10.16
CA ASP A 217 -12.83 -10.24 -10.49
C ASP A 217 -11.97 -10.41 -9.24
N TYR A 218 -12.08 -9.46 -8.29
CA TYR A 218 -11.36 -9.55 -7.03
C TYR A 218 -11.87 -10.69 -6.15
N LEU A 219 -13.18 -10.89 -6.10
CA LEU A 219 -13.77 -12.01 -5.35
C LEU A 219 -13.37 -13.38 -5.92
N HIS A 220 -13.20 -13.49 -7.23
CA HIS A 220 -12.77 -14.73 -7.88
C HIS A 220 -11.24 -14.96 -7.80
N ARG A 221 -10.46 -13.89 -7.63
CA ARG A 221 -9.00 -13.92 -7.56
C ARG A 221 -8.46 -13.08 -6.38
N PRO A 222 -8.85 -13.41 -5.13
CA PRO A 222 -8.55 -12.58 -3.96
C PRO A 222 -7.06 -12.44 -3.67
N ASN A 223 -6.24 -13.38 -4.17
CA ASN A 223 -4.78 -13.39 -4.01
C ASN A 223 -4.03 -12.68 -5.14
N SER A 224 -4.74 -12.20 -6.18
CA SER A 224 -4.11 -11.50 -7.29
C SER A 224 -3.89 -10.03 -6.96
N ALA A 225 -2.79 -9.49 -7.47
CA ALA A 225 -2.54 -8.05 -7.48
C ALA A 225 -3.29 -7.32 -8.61
N GLY A 226 -3.97 -8.05 -9.51
CA GLY A 226 -4.77 -7.51 -10.59
C GLY A 226 -4.10 -7.52 -11.96
N LEU A 227 -4.65 -6.72 -12.86
CA LEU A 227 -4.21 -6.56 -14.25
C LEU A 227 -3.51 -5.22 -14.43
N CYS A 228 -2.60 -5.16 -15.39
CA CYS A 228 -2.06 -3.90 -15.90
C CYS A 228 -3.18 -2.98 -16.39
N VAL A 229 -2.98 -1.68 -16.26
CA VAL A 229 -3.85 -0.68 -16.90
C VAL A 229 -3.53 -0.66 -18.38
N PRO A 230 -4.50 -1.01 -19.28
CA PRO A 230 -4.24 -1.11 -20.71
C PRO A 230 -3.63 0.17 -21.28
N ASP A 231 -2.64 0.01 -22.16
CA ASP A 231 -1.91 1.07 -22.84
C ASP A 231 -1.13 2.06 -21.94
N LEU A 232 -1.24 1.93 -20.62
CA LEU A 232 -0.54 2.79 -19.66
C LEU A 232 0.58 2.04 -18.95
N THR A 233 0.34 0.80 -18.49
CA THR A 233 1.29 0.06 -17.67
C THR A 233 1.64 -1.28 -18.33
N ASP A 234 2.90 -1.68 -18.28
CA ASP A 234 3.38 -3.00 -18.66
C ASP A 234 4.20 -3.60 -17.51
N ILE A 235 3.94 -4.86 -17.20
CA ILE A 235 4.66 -5.64 -16.21
C ILE A 235 5.18 -6.90 -16.88
N ARG A 236 6.44 -7.18 -16.61
CA ARG A 236 7.11 -8.42 -16.99
C ARG A 236 7.79 -9.04 -15.79
N ILE A 237 8.09 -10.31 -15.90
CA ILE A 237 8.85 -11.05 -14.91
C ILE A 237 10.23 -11.31 -15.50
N VAL A 238 11.27 -11.08 -14.69
CA VAL A 238 12.66 -11.27 -15.11
C VAL A 238 13.43 -12.12 -14.10
N ASP A 239 14.47 -12.80 -14.59
CA ASP A 239 15.49 -13.40 -13.76
C ASP A 239 16.52 -12.35 -13.28
N ASP A 240 17.56 -12.80 -12.58
CA ASP A 240 18.63 -11.91 -12.09
C ASP A 240 19.43 -11.25 -13.20
N ASP A 241 19.50 -11.88 -14.38
CA ASP A 241 20.20 -11.41 -15.58
C ASP A 241 19.33 -10.52 -16.49
N TRP A 242 18.11 -10.17 -16.06
CA TRP A 242 17.11 -9.40 -16.83
C TRP A 242 16.53 -10.13 -18.05
N ASN A 243 16.61 -11.45 -18.14
CA ASN A 243 15.88 -12.20 -19.15
C ASN A 243 14.40 -12.27 -18.77
N PHE A 244 13.52 -12.02 -19.72
CA PHE A 244 12.09 -12.18 -19.53
C PHE A 244 11.73 -13.65 -19.35
N LEU A 245 10.93 -13.93 -18.33
CA LEU A 245 10.45 -15.26 -18.01
C LEU A 245 9.05 -15.50 -18.61
N ASP A 246 8.76 -16.77 -18.87
CA ASP A 246 7.46 -17.19 -19.38
C ASP A 246 6.36 -17.14 -18.29
N THR A 247 5.10 -17.16 -18.74
CA THR A 247 3.92 -17.24 -17.87
C THR A 247 4.03 -18.37 -16.85
N GLY A 248 3.68 -18.10 -15.62
CA GLY A 248 3.75 -19.02 -14.48
C GLY A 248 5.14 -19.15 -13.84
N GLN A 249 6.18 -18.61 -14.42
CA GLN A 249 7.52 -18.61 -13.82
C GLN A 249 7.66 -17.45 -12.83
N ILE A 250 8.25 -17.75 -11.66
CA ILE A 250 8.49 -16.78 -10.60
C ILE A 250 9.82 -16.07 -10.84
N GLY A 251 9.80 -14.75 -10.79
CA GLY A 251 10.97 -13.88 -10.88
C GLY A 251 10.69 -12.48 -10.35
N GLU A 252 11.63 -11.56 -10.56
CA GLU A 252 11.44 -10.18 -10.15
C GLU A 252 10.50 -9.43 -11.11
N MET A 253 9.50 -8.78 -10.57
CA MET A 253 8.59 -7.93 -11.34
C MET A 253 9.32 -6.68 -11.82
N VAL A 254 9.25 -6.39 -13.12
CA VAL A 254 9.71 -5.14 -13.71
C VAL A 254 8.53 -4.39 -14.33
N PHE A 255 8.55 -3.09 -14.17
CA PHE A 255 7.43 -2.21 -14.51
C PHE A 255 7.86 -1.14 -15.50
N LYS A 256 7.08 -0.92 -16.54
CA LYS A 256 7.30 0.13 -17.54
C LYS A 256 6.05 0.95 -17.77
N SER A 257 6.15 2.26 -17.59
CA SER A 257 5.03 3.19 -17.71
C SER A 257 5.53 4.64 -17.76
N PRO A 258 4.79 5.56 -18.38
CA PRO A 258 5.04 6.99 -18.25
C PRO A 258 4.81 7.52 -16.83
N THR A 259 4.26 6.69 -15.93
CA THR A 259 4.09 7.01 -14.51
C THR A 259 5.32 6.74 -13.65
N ASN A 260 6.36 6.13 -14.23
CA ASN A 260 7.61 5.88 -13.50
C ASN A 260 8.26 7.16 -13.03
N THR A 261 8.86 7.11 -11.83
CA THR A 261 9.79 8.13 -11.36
C THR A 261 10.97 8.28 -12.32
N ILE A 262 11.55 9.47 -12.38
CA ILE A 262 12.81 9.69 -13.11
C ILE A 262 14.04 9.25 -12.30
N GLY A 263 13.87 8.81 -11.06
CA GLY A 263 14.92 8.30 -10.19
C GLY A 263 14.89 8.83 -8.78
N TYR A 264 16.01 8.63 -8.07
CA TYR A 264 16.16 9.01 -6.68
C TYR A 264 16.99 10.29 -6.53
N LEU A 265 16.50 11.24 -5.74
CA LEU A 265 17.15 12.52 -5.48
C LEU A 265 18.58 12.32 -4.95
N LYS A 266 19.54 12.92 -5.66
CA LYS A 266 20.98 12.86 -5.31
C LYS A 266 21.52 11.43 -5.10
N ASN A 267 20.90 10.44 -5.74
CA ASN A 267 21.32 9.03 -5.65
C ASN A 267 21.35 8.36 -7.04
N PRO A 268 22.28 8.78 -7.92
CA PRO A 268 22.37 8.24 -9.28
C PRO A 268 22.71 6.75 -9.30
N GLU A 269 23.53 6.28 -8.37
CA GLU A 269 23.93 4.87 -8.28
C GLU A 269 22.73 3.95 -8.05
N GLU A 270 21.85 4.31 -7.13
CA GLU A 270 20.63 3.53 -6.89
C GLU A 270 19.65 3.64 -8.05
N THR A 271 19.59 4.81 -8.69
CA THR A 271 18.77 5.01 -9.90
C THR A 271 19.21 4.06 -11.00
N GLU A 272 20.53 4.01 -11.30
CA GLU A 272 21.08 3.13 -12.34
C GLU A 272 20.85 1.64 -12.05
N LYS A 273 20.93 1.23 -10.77
CA LYS A 273 20.62 -0.16 -10.35
C LYS A 273 19.16 -0.54 -10.52
N THR A 274 18.27 0.45 -10.37
CA THR A 274 16.83 0.22 -10.37
C THR A 274 16.25 0.22 -11.79
N PHE A 275 16.84 0.98 -12.73
CA PHE A 275 16.32 1.15 -14.08
C PHE A 275 17.21 0.52 -15.14
N LYS A 276 16.57 -0.14 -16.13
CA LYS A 276 17.21 -0.62 -17.35
C LYS A 276 16.25 -0.55 -18.53
N ASP A 277 16.62 0.12 -19.61
CA ASP A 277 15.86 0.21 -20.86
C ASP A 277 14.39 0.68 -20.67
N GLY A 278 14.17 1.58 -19.69
CA GLY A 278 12.86 2.10 -19.33
C GLY A 278 12.06 1.18 -18.40
N TRP A 279 12.58 0.02 -18.03
CA TRP A 279 12.01 -0.86 -17.03
C TRP A 279 12.53 -0.52 -15.63
N LEU A 280 11.62 -0.48 -14.67
CA LEU A 280 11.88 -0.30 -13.25
C LEU A 280 11.84 -1.67 -12.54
N LYS A 281 12.88 -2.05 -11.82
CA LYS A 281 12.84 -3.17 -10.86
C LYS A 281 12.02 -2.78 -9.65
N THR A 282 10.97 -3.54 -9.37
CA THR A 282 10.05 -3.23 -8.26
C THR A 282 10.54 -3.75 -6.91
N GLY A 283 11.42 -4.76 -6.94
CA GLY A 283 11.82 -5.51 -5.76
C GLY A 283 10.77 -6.49 -5.27
N ASP A 284 9.63 -6.61 -5.96
CA ASP A 284 8.63 -7.64 -5.70
C ASP A 284 8.88 -8.85 -6.58
N LEU A 285 8.75 -10.05 -6.01
CA LEU A 285 8.76 -11.31 -6.72
C LEU A 285 7.33 -11.73 -7.03
N GLY A 286 7.10 -12.22 -8.24
CA GLY A 286 5.78 -12.65 -8.65
C GLY A 286 5.79 -13.44 -9.96
N TYR A 287 4.61 -13.72 -10.45
CA TYR A 287 4.38 -14.36 -11.75
C TYR A 287 3.09 -13.83 -12.38
N LEU A 288 2.96 -14.00 -13.70
CA LEU A 288 1.71 -13.79 -14.42
C LEU A 288 1.06 -15.14 -14.70
N ASP A 289 -0.28 -15.20 -14.58
CA ASP A 289 -1.04 -16.35 -15.06
C ASP A 289 -1.35 -16.25 -16.58
N GLU A 290 -2.04 -17.26 -17.11
CA GLU A 290 -2.40 -17.32 -18.54
C GLU A 290 -3.38 -16.20 -18.96
N ASP A 291 -4.15 -15.66 -18.02
CA ASP A 291 -5.08 -14.55 -18.23
C ASP A 291 -4.41 -13.17 -18.05
N GLY A 292 -3.13 -13.13 -17.69
CA GLY A 292 -2.34 -11.91 -17.46
C GLY A 292 -2.52 -11.29 -16.07
N TYR A 293 -3.17 -11.99 -15.14
CA TYR A 293 -3.24 -11.54 -13.76
C TYR A 293 -1.89 -11.74 -13.06
N ILE A 294 -1.56 -10.78 -12.20
CA ILE A 294 -0.28 -10.74 -11.47
C ILE A 294 -0.51 -11.28 -10.06
N PHE A 295 0.39 -12.17 -9.66
CA PHE A 295 0.43 -12.74 -8.33
C PHE A 295 1.77 -12.41 -7.68
N ILE A 296 1.73 -11.68 -6.57
CA ILE A 296 2.92 -11.33 -5.79
C ILE A 296 3.20 -12.46 -4.81
N VAL A 297 4.41 -12.99 -4.88
CA VAL A 297 4.87 -14.07 -3.99
C VAL A 297 5.47 -13.49 -2.71
N ASP A 298 6.37 -12.50 -2.86
CA ASP A 298 6.95 -11.77 -1.73
C ASP A 298 7.80 -10.57 -2.21
N ARG A 299 8.38 -9.85 -1.27
CA ARG A 299 9.48 -8.91 -1.51
C ARG A 299 10.81 -9.65 -1.62
N LYS A 300 11.61 -9.37 -2.64
CA LYS A 300 12.94 -10.00 -2.84
C LYS A 300 13.83 -9.89 -1.59
N LYS A 301 13.73 -8.79 -0.85
CA LYS A 301 14.50 -8.54 0.38
C LYS A 301 13.81 -9.04 1.66
N ALA A 302 12.58 -9.50 1.58
CA ALA A 302 11.84 -10.05 2.71
C ALA A 302 11.89 -11.59 2.75
N LEU A 303 12.44 -12.23 1.73
CA LEU A 303 12.64 -13.68 1.74
C LEU A 303 13.53 -14.09 2.91
N ILE A 304 13.10 -15.11 3.63
CA ILE A 304 13.90 -15.78 4.66
C ILE A 304 14.77 -16.81 3.97
N ILE A 305 16.08 -16.70 4.14
CA ILE A 305 17.04 -17.63 3.53
C ILE A 305 17.46 -18.67 4.57
N ARG A 306 16.76 -19.80 4.60
CA ARG A 306 16.99 -20.88 5.56
C ARG A 306 17.74 -22.04 4.92
N GLY A 307 19.01 -22.16 5.23
CA GLY A 307 19.84 -23.27 4.73
C GLY A 307 19.95 -23.34 3.19
N GLY A 308 19.81 -22.21 2.49
CA GLY A 308 19.77 -22.11 1.05
C GLY A 308 18.37 -22.15 0.42
N GLU A 309 17.33 -22.44 1.19
CA GLU A 309 15.94 -22.40 0.76
C GLU A 309 15.34 -20.99 0.96
N ASN A 310 14.62 -20.50 -0.03
CA ASN A 310 13.89 -19.25 0.03
C ASN A 310 12.49 -19.47 0.57
N ILE A 311 12.14 -18.80 1.69
CA ILE A 311 10.84 -18.89 2.31
C ILE A 311 10.16 -17.51 2.22
N SER A 312 8.96 -17.49 1.64
CA SER A 312 8.14 -16.28 1.60
C SER A 312 7.53 -15.99 2.97
N CYS A 313 7.77 -14.78 3.50
CA CYS A 313 7.07 -14.32 4.70
C CYS A 313 5.56 -14.27 4.47
N LEU A 314 5.13 -13.79 3.29
CA LEU A 314 3.72 -13.67 2.95
C LEU A 314 3.02 -15.04 2.87
N GLU A 315 3.70 -16.08 2.34
CA GLU A 315 3.16 -17.45 2.31
C GLU A 315 2.86 -17.95 3.71
N VAL A 316 3.79 -17.73 4.64
CA VAL A 316 3.63 -18.17 6.04
C VAL A 316 2.56 -17.33 6.77
N GLU A 317 2.52 -16.01 6.54
CA GLU A 317 1.48 -15.12 7.08
C GLU A 317 0.09 -15.55 6.61
N ASN A 318 -0.10 -15.79 5.30
CA ASN A 318 -1.36 -16.27 4.74
C ASN A 318 -1.81 -17.63 5.31
N ALA A 319 -0.87 -18.48 5.69
CA ALA A 319 -1.19 -19.76 6.35
C ALA A 319 -1.57 -19.54 7.82
N LEU A 320 -0.87 -18.66 8.54
CA LEU A 320 -1.18 -18.29 9.93
C LEU A 320 -2.56 -17.64 10.05
N ASP A 321 -2.91 -16.75 9.15
CA ASP A 321 -4.19 -15.99 9.16
C ASP A 321 -5.42 -16.90 9.00
N LYS A 322 -5.24 -18.14 8.51
CA LYS A 322 -6.30 -19.18 8.46
C LYS A 322 -6.53 -19.87 9.80
N TYR A 323 -5.63 -19.73 10.76
CA TYR A 323 -5.76 -20.37 12.06
C TYR A 323 -6.71 -19.58 12.96
N LYS A 324 -7.75 -20.27 13.44
CA LYS A 324 -8.77 -19.63 14.30
C LYS A 324 -8.14 -19.07 15.58
N GLY A 325 -8.40 -17.79 15.83
CA GLY A 325 -7.90 -17.06 17.00
C GLY A 325 -6.66 -16.21 16.72
N ILE A 326 -6.03 -16.33 15.55
CA ILE A 326 -5.04 -15.36 15.07
C ILE A 326 -5.80 -14.18 14.45
N VAL A 327 -5.53 -12.96 14.94
CA VAL A 327 -6.13 -11.72 14.43
C VAL A 327 -5.25 -11.12 13.35
N GLU A 328 -3.94 -11.12 13.57
CA GLU A 328 -2.93 -10.61 12.63
C GLU A 328 -1.59 -11.28 12.91
N SER A 329 -0.80 -11.50 11.87
CA SER A 329 0.53 -12.05 12.00
C SER A 329 1.57 -11.27 11.21
N CYS A 330 2.82 -11.33 11.66
CA CYS A 330 3.97 -10.80 10.95
C CYS A 330 5.13 -11.80 11.05
N VAL A 331 5.65 -12.20 9.89
CA VAL A 331 6.71 -13.20 9.78
C VAL A 331 8.00 -12.52 9.35
N CYS A 332 9.11 -12.88 10.00
CA CYS A 332 10.44 -12.37 9.71
C CYS A 332 11.50 -13.48 9.80
N GLY A 333 12.57 -13.35 9.02
CA GLY A 333 13.77 -14.16 9.18
C GLY A 333 14.56 -13.72 10.41
N ILE A 334 14.80 -14.64 11.33
CA ILE A 334 15.60 -14.44 12.53
C ILE A 334 16.93 -15.16 12.35
N TYR A 335 18.02 -14.49 12.71
CA TYR A 335 19.36 -15.08 12.57
C TYR A 335 19.48 -16.39 13.33
N ASP A 336 20.05 -17.39 12.67
CA ASP A 336 20.36 -18.71 13.21
C ASP A 336 21.76 -19.15 12.77
N GLU A 337 22.56 -19.62 13.70
CA GLU A 337 23.96 -19.99 13.45
C GLU A 337 24.11 -21.14 12.45
N LYS A 338 23.16 -22.08 12.42
CA LYS A 338 23.19 -23.28 11.59
C LYS A 338 22.61 -23.06 10.20
N PHE A 339 21.46 -22.36 10.15
CA PHE A 339 20.68 -22.24 8.92
C PHE A 339 20.79 -20.86 8.27
N GLY A 340 21.53 -19.91 8.87
CA GLY A 340 21.57 -18.50 8.46
C GLY A 340 20.37 -17.73 8.99
N GLU A 341 19.17 -18.15 8.61
CA GLU A 341 17.92 -17.64 9.19
C GLU A 341 16.95 -18.79 9.48
N VAL A 342 16.07 -18.57 10.45
CA VAL A 342 14.88 -19.38 10.72
C VAL A 342 13.64 -18.50 10.71
N VAL A 343 12.48 -19.14 10.56
CA VAL A 343 11.19 -18.44 10.48
C VAL A 343 10.74 -18.04 11.90
N GLY A 344 10.55 -16.75 12.12
CA GLY A 344 9.94 -16.20 13.34
C GLY A 344 8.57 -15.58 13.04
N ALA A 345 7.58 -15.84 13.89
CA ALA A 345 6.23 -15.30 13.80
C ALA A 345 5.88 -14.48 15.04
N TYR A 346 5.47 -13.21 14.83
CA TYR A 346 4.89 -12.36 15.86
C TYR A 346 3.40 -12.23 15.62
N ILE A 347 2.60 -12.68 16.59
CA ILE A 347 1.18 -12.95 16.41
C ILE A 347 0.35 -12.11 17.38
N TYR A 348 -0.59 -11.34 16.85
CA TYR A 348 -1.65 -10.71 17.61
C TYR A 348 -2.81 -11.68 17.78
N THR A 349 -3.20 -11.92 19.02
CA THR A 349 -4.33 -12.77 19.39
C THR A 349 -4.92 -12.30 20.72
N GLU A 350 -6.24 -12.43 20.87
CA GLU A 350 -6.95 -12.24 22.14
C GLU A 350 -7.14 -13.56 22.90
N ASP A 351 -6.88 -14.68 22.24
CA ASP A 351 -7.01 -16.03 22.78
C ASP A 351 -5.67 -16.56 23.29
N GLN A 352 -5.74 -17.55 24.20
CA GLN A 352 -4.58 -18.36 24.52
C GLN A 352 -4.42 -19.47 23.50
N LEU A 353 -3.42 -19.36 22.64
CA LEU A 353 -3.16 -20.32 21.57
C LEU A 353 -2.03 -21.28 21.96
N ASP A 354 -2.17 -22.53 21.56
CA ASP A 354 -1.15 -23.57 21.73
C ASP A 354 -0.23 -23.63 20.51
N ILE A 355 1.08 -23.47 20.73
CA ILE A 355 2.09 -23.46 19.66
C ILE A 355 2.11 -24.77 18.88
N GLU A 356 2.00 -25.90 19.53
CA GLU A 356 2.08 -27.21 18.85
C GLU A 356 0.85 -27.42 17.95
N SER A 357 -0.33 -27.00 18.39
CA SER A 357 -1.54 -26.99 17.56
C SER A 357 -1.42 -26.08 16.33
N ILE A 358 -0.79 -24.91 16.48
CA ILE A 358 -0.51 -24.01 15.34
C ILE A 358 0.47 -24.67 14.37
N LYS A 359 1.56 -25.27 14.85
CA LYS A 359 2.54 -25.96 14.01
C LYS A 359 1.92 -27.14 13.24
N GLU A 360 1.09 -27.94 13.93
CA GLU A 360 0.37 -29.06 13.30
C GLU A 360 -0.54 -28.56 12.18
N PHE A 361 -1.31 -27.49 12.44
CA PHE A 361 -2.16 -26.87 11.44
C PHE A 361 -1.34 -26.34 10.26
N LEU A 362 -0.28 -25.58 10.51
CA LEU A 362 0.56 -25.01 9.45
C LEU A 362 1.22 -26.09 8.59
N SER A 363 1.56 -27.25 9.17
CA SER A 363 2.14 -28.39 8.44
C SER A 363 1.17 -29.00 7.40
N THR A 364 -0.11 -28.65 7.45
CA THR A 364 -1.09 -29.03 6.42
C THR A 364 -1.03 -28.13 5.19
N TYR A 365 -0.47 -26.94 5.30
CA TYR A 365 -0.37 -25.93 4.24
C TYR A 365 1.06 -25.69 3.77
N LEU A 366 2.04 -25.86 4.68
CA LEU A 366 3.44 -25.49 4.46
C LEU A 366 4.36 -26.70 4.55
N ALA A 367 5.45 -26.68 3.79
CA ALA A 367 6.55 -27.62 4.02
C ALA A 367 7.17 -27.39 5.41
N ASN A 368 7.64 -28.45 6.07
CA ASN A 368 8.12 -28.39 7.46
C ASN A 368 9.18 -27.31 7.71
N TYR A 369 10.07 -27.06 6.75
CA TYR A 369 11.13 -26.06 6.90
C TYR A 369 10.60 -24.61 6.86
N LYS A 370 9.36 -24.38 6.41
CA LYS A 370 8.68 -23.08 6.38
C LYS A 370 7.88 -22.79 7.66
N VAL A 371 7.59 -23.82 8.46
CA VAL A 371 6.83 -23.64 9.71
C VAL A 371 7.68 -22.83 10.69
N PRO A 372 7.12 -21.78 11.34
CA PRO A 372 7.88 -20.98 12.28
C PRO A 372 8.48 -21.79 13.42
N GLU A 373 9.74 -21.49 13.77
CA GLU A 373 10.42 -22.05 14.93
C GLU A 373 10.28 -21.15 16.16
N ILE A 374 10.20 -19.83 15.92
CA ILE A 374 10.09 -18.80 16.95
C ILE A 374 8.68 -18.23 16.90
N PHE A 375 7.98 -18.27 18.03
CA PHE A 375 6.64 -17.70 18.19
C PHE A 375 6.65 -16.69 19.33
N LYS A 376 6.16 -15.47 19.08
CA LYS A 376 5.84 -14.51 20.13
C LYS A 376 4.42 -14.01 19.95
N PHE A 377 3.71 -13.88 21.08
CA PHE A 377 2.31 -13.47 21.09
C PHE A 377 2.14 -12.11 21.76
N THR A 378 1.17 -11.36 21.29
CA THR A 378 0.72 -10.11 21.89
C THR A 378 -0.80 -10.05 21.91
N ASN A 379 -1.36 -9.37 22.90
CA ASN A 379 -2.78 -9.06 22.97
C ASN A 379 -3.09 -7.62 22.52
N LYS A 380 -2.18 -7.02 21.77
CA LYS A 380 -2.31 -5.67 21.19
C LYS A 380 -2.07 -5.73 19.69
N PRO A 381 -2.69 -4.82 18.92
CA PRO A 381 -2.38 -4.67 17.50
C PRO A 381 -0.88 -4.59 17.23
N LEU A 382 -0.44 -5.17 16.14
CA LEU A 382 0.97 -5.19 15.77
C LEU A 382 1.52 -3.78 15.52
N PRO A 383 2.82 -3.52 15.83
CA PRO A 383 3.44 -2.22 15.59
C PRO A 383 3.35 -1.77 14.14
N ARG A 384 3.06 -0.48 13.93
CA ARG A 384 2.91 0.12 12.61
C ARG A 384 3.77 1.36 12.46
N ILE A 385 4.23 1.61 11.25
CA ILE A 385 4.87 2.86 10.86
C ILE A 385 3.82 3.95 10.58
N ALA A 386 4.24 5.19 10.38
CA ALA A 386 3.34 6.33 10.18
C ALA A 386 2.38 6.23 8.98
N SER A 387 2.64 5.32 8.03
CA SER A 387 1.74 5.01 6.90
C SER A 387 0.76 3.86 7.17
N GLU A 388 0.61 3.45 8.42
CA GLU A 388 -0.24 2.35 8.91
C GLU A 388 0.17 0.94 8.42
N LYS A 389 1.31 0.80 7.73
CA LYS A 389 1.91 -0.49 7.39
C LYS A 389 2.61 -1.11 8.60
N LEU A 390 2.71 -2.44 8.64
CA LEU A 390 3.46 -3.14 9.69
C LEU A 390 4.90 -2.65 9.77
N ASP A 391 5.37 -2.38 10.98
CA ASP A 391 6.77 -2.09 11.28
C ASP A 391 7.58 -3.38 11.36
N ARG A 392 7.87 -3.98 10.20
CA ARG A 392 8.61 -5.25 10.13
C ARG A 392 10.01 -5.17 10.75
N VAL A 393 10.63 -3.99 10.73
CA VAL A 393 11.97 -3.80 11.33
C VAL A 393 11.86 -3.88 12.85
N GLY A 394 10.97 -3.11 13.46
CA GLY A 394 10.71 -3.17 14.89
C GLY A 394 10.21 -4.55 15.36
N ILE A 395 9.37 -5.21 14.55
CA ILE A 395 8.89 -6.57 14.86
C ILE A 395 10.03 -7.59 14.79
N LYS A 396 10.94 -7.50 13.80
CA LYS A 396 12.12 -8.37 13.73
C LYS A 396 13.01 -8.19 14.99
N GLU A 397 13.19 -6.96 15.46
CA GLU A 397 13.91 -6.70 16.72
C GLU A 397 13.19 -7.31 17.93
N LEU A 398 11.85 -7.18 17.99
CA LEU A 398 11.05 -7.82 19.04
C LEU A 398 11.17 -9.36 19.01
N LEU A 399 11.22 -9.98 17.86
CA LEU A 399 11.39 -11.41 17.70
C LEU A 399 12.81 -11.88 18.06
N SER A 400 13.82 -11.05 17.80
CA SER A 400 15.24 -11.37 18.02
C SER A 400 15.69 -11.21 19.49
N ASN A 401 14.99 -10.40 20.27
CA ASN A 401 15.29 -10.19 21.68
C ASN A 401 14.56 -11.26 22.51
N ASP A 402 15.29 -11.97 23.39
CA ASP A 402 14.75 -12.99 24.32
C ASP A 402 13.67 -12.47 25.28
#